data_7b60238c47447f622e3a2828ad0f95d4
#
_entry.id   7b60238c47447f622e3a2828ad0f95d4
#
_cell.length_a   1.000
_cell.length_b   1.000
_cell.length_c   1.000
_cell.angle_alpha   90.00
_cell.angle_beta   90.00
_cell.angle_gamma   90.00
#
_symmetry.space_group_name_H-M   'P 1'
#
loop_
_entity.id
_entity.type
_entity.pdbx_description
1 polymer ?
#
loop_
_entity_poly.entity_id
_entity_poly.type
_entity_poly.pdbx_seq_one_letter_code
_entity_poly.pdbx_strand_id
1 'polypeptide(L)'
;MHNFKIYSNFRSEDSPTYDGIREVCKNKPITFFYDHPPSNLDQLQINPYNFIMLHEPDEFFGMHNWVLQNHQLFSGILTWNKDILDKCPNAVLFHHCADGLAGEVSDSFLDDFTKKYTKKLEVSFLSGIKNLVEGHKLRQEIYKIGDKITIPKKWFHTLEDFNQENYEKGGVGRPDSIWGAKQICYQESMFHVAVENVNQPNWYTEKIADAFATKTVPIYWGCPNISELGYDDKGIIRFETIDELINIVNSLTPETYHNMKESIEHNYNVVKSDRLGSKLTNFFKETIKVNNL
;
A
#
# COMPACT_ATOMS: atom_id res chain seq x y z
N MET A 1 20.43 -28.47 7.53
CA MET A 1 19.44 -28.20 6.46
C MET A 1 19.24 -26.71 6.42
N HIS A 2 19.51 -26.09 5.28
CA HIS A 2 19.23 -24.67 5.07
C HIS A 2 17.72 -24.53 4.83
N ASN A 3 17.02 -23.90 5.75
CA ASN A 3 15.59 -23.65 5.66
C ASN A 3 15.33 -22.20 5.28
N PHE A 4 14.21 -21.95 4.66
CA PHE A 4 13.73 -20.60 4.37
C PHE A 4 13.75 -19.72 5.63
N LYS A 5 14.28 -18.49 5.49
CA LYS A 5 14.33 -17.46 6.54
C LYS A 5 13.76 -16.14 6.05
N ILE A 6 13.04 -15.45 6.90
CA ILE A 6 12.56 -14.08 6.68
C ILE A 6 13.10 -13.16 7.76
N TYR A 7 13.55 -11.97 7.35
CA TYR A 7 13.84 -10.84 8.22
C TYR A 7 13.01 -9.65 7.76
N SER A 8 12.25 -9.06 8.66
CA SER A 8 11.33 -7.96 8.33
C SER A 8 11.28 -6.91 9.44
N ASN A 9 11.23 -5.64 9.06
CA ASN A 9 11.05 -4.53 10.00
C ASN A 9 9.57 -4.26 10.35
N PHE A 10 8.63 -4.77 9.54
CA PHE A 10 7.22 -4.39 9.68
C PHE A 10 6.33 -5.49 10.21
N ARG A 11 6.67 -6.74 9.91
CA ARG A 11 5.80 -7.87 10.19
C ARG A 11 6.58 -8.97 10.87
N SER A 12 5.94 -9.62 11.83
CA SER A 12 6.45 -10.88 12.37
C SER A 12 6.71 -11.89 11.25
N GLU A 13 7.72 -12.71 11.39
CA GLU A 13 8.00 -13.85 10.50
C GLU A 13 6.77 -14.74 10.30
N ASP A 14 5.87 -14.80 11.28
CA ASP A 14 4.64 -15.59 11.26
C ASP A 14 3.44 -14.86 10.65
N SER A 15 3.63 -13.66 10.11
CA SER A 15 2.53 -12.91 9.49
C SER A 15 1.85 -13.73 8.38
N PRO A 16 0.49 -13.75 8.33
CA PRO A 16 -0.25 -14.43 7.26
C PRO A 16 0.07 -13.92 5.86
N THR A 17 0.57 -12.69 5.73
CA THR A 17 1.07 -12.15 4.46
C THR A 17 2.15 -13.05 3.84
N TYR A 18 2.90 -13.75 4.69
CA TYR A 18 4.00 -14.63 4.27
C TYR A 18 3.63 -16.12 4.16
N ASP A 19 2.37 -16.50 4.40
CA ASP A 19 1.96 -17.92 4.36
C ASP A 19 2.28 -18.56 3.02
N GLY A 20 1.95 -17.89 1.92
CA GLY A 20 2.21 -18.39 0.58
C GLY A 20 3.70 -18.57 0.28
N ILE A 21 4.55 -17.61 0.66
CA ILE A 21 6.00 -17.74 0.46
C ILE A 21 6.62 -18.77 1.40
N ARG A 22 6.16 -18.88 2.65
CA ARG A 22 6.60 -19.94 3.55
C ARG A 22 6.33 -21.33 2.99
N GLU A 23 5.14 -21.55 2.43
CA GLU A 23 4.79 -22.83 1.81
C GLU A 23 5.64 -23.11 0.56
N VAL A 24 5.77 -22.13 -0.34
CA VAL A 24 6.54 -22.26 -1.58
C VAL A 24 8.03 -22.44 -1.33
N CYS A 25 8.59 -21.73 -0.36
CA CYS A 25 10.02 -21.75 -0.03
C CYS A 25 10.39 -22.77 1.06
N LYS A 26 9.43 -23.54 1.56
CA LYS A 26 9.68 -24.58 2.57
C LYS A 26 10.80 -25.52 2.12
N ASN A 27 11.80 -25.68 2.98
CA ASN A 27 13.00 -26.47 2.69
C ASN A 27 13.88 -25.95 1.53
N LYS A 28 13.68 -24.71 1.08
CA LYS A 28 14.55 -24.07 0.09
C LYS A 28 15.62 -23.23 0.80
N PRO A 29 16.83 -23.19 0.26
CA PRO A 29 17.94 -22.45 0.87
C PRO A 29 17.88 -20.96 0.50
N ILE A 30 16.79 -20.29 0.94
CA ILE A 30 16.48 -18.89 0.61
C ILE A 30 16.39 -18.07 1.92
N THR A 31 17.04 -16.90 1.91
CA THR A 31 16.82 -15.84 2.91
C THR A 31 16.17 -14.64 2.24
N PHE A 32 15.09 -14.14 2.82
CA PHE A 32 14.34 -12.99 2.35
C PHE A 32 14.38 -11.85 3.38
N PHE A 33 14.86 -10.70 2.97
CA PHE A 33 14.94 -9.47 3.75
C PHE A 33 13.86 -8.51 3.25
N TYR A 34 12.95 -8.11 4.11
CA TYR A 34 11.87 -7.17 3.79
C TYR A 34 12.08 -5.86 4.54
N ASP A 35 12.50 -4.82 3.83
CA ASP A 35 12.93 -3.53 4.40
C ASP A 35 13.86 -3.69 5.62
N HIS A 36 14.70 -4.70 5.58
CA HIS A 36 15.57 -5.07 6.67
C HIS A 36 16.97 -5.35 6.10
N PRO A 37 17.96 -4.47 6.31
CA PRO A 37 19.32 -4.79 5.91
C PRO A 37 19.84 -5.94 6.77
N PRO A 38 20.73 -6.79 6.26
CA PRO A 38 21.39 -7.76 7.08
C PRO A 38 22.07 -7.08 8.28
N SER A 39 21.75 -7.51 9.50
CA SER A 39 22.34 -6.95 10.71
C SER A 39 23.84 -7.28 10.83
N ASN A 40 24.26 -8.38 10.19
CA ASN A 40 25.65 -8.79 10.02
C ASN A 40 25.78 -9.70 8.79
N LEU A 41 27.01 -9.97 8.37
CA LEU A 41 27.30 -10.84 7.23
C LEU A 41 26.91 -12.30 7.45
N ASP A 42 26.80 -12.74 8.69
CA ASP A 42 26.42 -14.12 9.01
C ASP A 42 24.99 -14.43 8.54
N GLN A 43 24.11 -13.45 8.55
CA GLN A 43 22.74 -13.62 8.05
C GLN A 43 22.71 -13.94 6.54
N LEU A 44 23.68 -13.41 5.76
CA LEU A 44 23.83 -13.69 4.33
C LEU A 44 24.48 -15.07 4.06
N GLN A 45 25.12 -15.66 5.06
CA GLN A 45 25.76 -16.98 4.96
C GLN A 45 24.84 -18.14 5.34
N ILE A 46 23.66 -17.83 5.91
CA ILE A 46 22.69 -18.86 6.32
C ILE A 46 22.21 -19.66 5.11
N ASN A 47 21.94 -18.97 4.01
CA ASN A 47 21.47 -19.57 2.78
C ASN A 47 22.23 -18.98 1.57
N PRO A 48 22.46 -19.76 0.49
CA PRO A 48 23.13 -19.28 -0.70
C PRO A 48 22.32 -18.29 -1.54
N TYR A 49 20.98 -18.30 -1.39
CA TYR A 49 20.09 -17.41 -2.14
C TYR A 49 19.47 -16.36 -1.21
N ASN A 50 19.94 -15.13 -1.37
CA ASN A 50 19.49 -14.00 -0.57
C ASN A 50 18.68 -13.05 -1.46
N PHE A 51 17.50 -12.69 -1.03
CA PHE A 51 16.63 -11.71 -1.69
C PHE A 51 16.34 -10.56 -0.73
N ILE A 52 16.30 -9.36 -1.26
CA ILE A 52 15.88 -8.18 -0.50
C ILE A 52 14.74 -7.49 -1.22
N MET A 53 13.73 -7.03 -0.47
CA MET A 53 12.68 -6.17 -0.95
C MET A 53 12.80 -4.81 -0.30
N LEU A 54 12.84 -3.78 -1.12
CA LEU A 54 12.80 -2.37 -0.71
C LEU A 54 11.40 -1.84 -1.00
N HIS A 55 10.62 -1.76 0.04
CA HIS A 55 9.20 -1.43 -0.03
C HIS A 55 8.93 0.02 0.38
N GLU A 56 9.51 0.46 1.49
CA GLU A 56 9.37 1.82 1.96
C GLU A 56 10.35 2.79 1.29
N PRO A 57 10.02 4.08 1.25
CA PRO A 57 10.94 5.13 0.80
C PRO A 57 12.21 5.18 1.62
N ASP A 58 13.31 5.62 1.00
CA ASP A 58 14.63 5.68 1.63
C ASP A 58 14.67 6.57 2.88
N GLU A 59 13.79 7.56 2.94
CA GLU A 59 13.62 8.48 4.07
C GLU A 59 13.28 7.77 5.38
N PHE A 60 12.75 6.54 5.32
CA PHE A 60 12.42 5.78 6.53
C PHE A 60 13.57 4.92 7.04
N PHE A 61 14.37 4.33 6.16
CA PHE A 61 15.38 3.34 6.56
C PHE A 61 16.78 3.62 6.03
N GLY A 62 16.96 4.53 5.06
CA GLY A 62 18.27 4.88 4.52
C GLY A 62 19.00 3.72 3.84
N MET A 63 18.27 2.79 3.22
CA MET A 63 18.83 1.53 2.73
C MET A 63 19.27 1.56 1.26
N HIS A 64 18.72 2.49 0.47
CA HIS A 64 18.91 2.46 -0.98
C HIS A 64 20.39 2.58 -1.37
N ASN A 65 21.12 3.53 -0.76
CA ASN A 65 22.56 3.70 -1.01
C ASN A 65 23.37 2.48 -0.58
N TRP A 66 23.01 1.85 0.54
CA TRP A 66 23.69 0.65 0.99
C TRP A 66 23.45 -0.51 0.01
N VAL A 67 22.21 -0.69 -0.47
CA VAL A 67 21.87 -1.72 -1.45
C VAL A 67 22.57 -1.46 -2.78
N LEU A 68 22.63 -0.23 -3.27
CA LEU A 68 23.40 0.13 -4.47
C LEU A 68 24.86 -0.29 -4.40
N GLN A 69 25.49 -0.16 -3.22
CA GLN A 69 26.89 -0.52 -3.01
C GLN A 69 27.11 -2.03 -2.78
N ASN A 70 26.07 -2.75 -2.36
CA ASN A 70 26.15 -4.15 -1.93
C ASN A 70 25.20 -5.07 -2.71
N HIS A 71 24.69 -4.65 -3.87
CA HIS A 71 23.68 -5.39 -4.62
C HIS A 71 24.12 -6.82 -4.97
N GLN A 72 25.42 -7.04 -5.18
CA GLN A 72 26.03 -8.34 -5.50
C GLN A 72 25.87 -9.39 -4.38
N LEU A 73 25.52 -8.99 -3.16
CA LEU A 73 25.24 -9.89 -2.04
C LEU A 73 23.87 -10.58 -2.16
N PHE A 74 23.04 -10.13 -3.09
CA PHE A 74 21.69 -10.62 -3.27
C PHE A 74 21.52 -11.36 -4.60
N SER A 75 20.78 -12.44 -4.57
CA SER A 75 20.33 -13.17 -5.77
C SER A 75 19.25 -12.38 -6.54
N GLY A 76 18.52 -11.51 -5.85
CA GLY A 76 17.54 -10.62 -6.45
C GLY A 76 17.13 -9.49 -5.49
N ILE A 77 16.84 -8.34 -6.08
CA ILE A 77 16.40 -7.13 -5.38
C ILE A 77 15.04 -6.76 -5.92
N LEU A 78 14.01 -6.85 -5.07
CA LEU A 78 12.64 -6.45 -5.40
C LEU A 78 12.49 -4.97 -5.01
N THR A 79 12.25 -4.10 -5.98
CA THR A 79 12.20 -2.66 -5.71
C THR A 79 11.33 -1.92 -6.73
N TRP A 80 10.77 -0.81 -6.30
CA TRP A 80 10.11 0.18 -7.12
C TRP A 80 11.07 1.31 -7.54
N ASN A 81 12.21 1.44 -6.87
CA ASN A 81 13.12 2.55 -7.03
C ASN A 81 13.88 2.47 -8.37
N LYS A 82 13.70 3.52 -9.20
CA LYS A 82 14.26 3.57 -10.55
C LYS A 82 15.79 3.54 -10.56
N ASP A 83 16.43 4.21 -9.62
CA ASP A 83 17.89 4.26 -9.54
C ASP A 83 18.51 2.87 -9.30
N ILE A 84 17.88 2.08 -8.44
CA ILE A 84 18.31 0.70 -8.15
C ILE A 84 18.03 -0.19 -9.37
N LEU A 85 16.86 -0.03 -10.00
CA LEU A 85 16.51 -0.77 -11.22
C LEU A 85 17.50 -0.51 -12.36
N ASP A 86 17.93 0.73 -12.53
CA ASP A 86 18.86 1.12 -13.61
C ASP A 86 20.31 0.69 -13.33
N LYS A 87 20.73 0.59 -12.06
CA LYS A 87 22.12 0.39 -11.66
C LYS A 87 22.45 -1.04 -11.21
N CYS A 88 21.45 -1.80 -10.77
CA CYS A 88 21.65 -3.16 -10.23
C CYS A 88 21.07 -4.19 -11.20
N PRO A 89 21.93 -5.01 -11.87
CA PRO A 89 21.46 -5.96 -12.89
C PRO A 89 20.60 -7.10 -12.32
N ASN A 90 20.62 -7.31 -11.02
CA ASN A 90 19.80 -8.28 -10.29
C ASN A 90 18.56 -7.64 -9.65
N ALA A 91 18.25 -6.38 -9.94
CA ALA A 91 17.03 -5.74 -9.50
C ALA A 91 15.86 -6.01 -10.46
N VAL A 92 14.69 -6.20 -9.89
CA VAL A 92 13.43 -6.37 -10.62
C VAL A 92 12.40 -5.39 -10.10
N LEU A 93 11.61 -4.84 -11.03
CA LEU A 93 10.50 -3.97 -10.65
C LEU A 93 9.48 -4.78 -9.85
N PHE A 94 9.32 -4.36 -8.62
CA PHE A 94 8.31 -4.86 -7.72
C PHE A 94 7.68 -3.66 -7.01
N HIS A 95 6.62 -3.11 -7.61
CA HIS A 95 5.90 -2.00 -7.00
C HIS A 95 5.17 -2.45 -5.75
N HIS A 96 4.94 -1.52 -4.84
CA HIS A 96 4.07 -1.74 -3.71
C HIS A 96 2.70 -2.23 -4.21
N CYS A 97 2.05 -3.03 -3.42
CA CYS A 97 0.77 -3.64 -3.75
C CYS A 97 -0.25 -3.33 -2.66
N ALA A 98 -1.49 -3.75 -2.88
CA ALA A 98 -2.51 -3.70 -1.85
C ALA A 98 -2.07 -4.49 -0.61
N ASP A 99 -1.76 -3.79 0.47
CA ASP A 99 -1.28 -4.32 1.75
C ASP A 99 -2.11 -3.83 2.95
N GLY A 100 -3.11 -3.00 2.74
CA GLY A 100 -4.06 -2.54 3.74
C GLY A 100 -5.30 -3.42 3.80
N LEU A 101 -6.47 -2.80 3.80
CA LEU A 101 -7.75 -3.50 3.82
C LEU A 101 -7.84 -4.55 2.70
N ALA A 102 -7.50 -4.16 1.46
CA ALA A 102 -7.52 -5.06 0.32
C ALA A 102 -6.56 -6.24 0.45
N GLY A 103 -5.43 -6.07 1.14
CA GLY A 103 -4.43 -7.12 1.36
C GLY A 103 -4.83 -8.14 2.43
N GLU A 104 -5.62 -7.73 3.41
CA GLU A 104 -5.93 -8.52 4.60
C GLU A 104 -7.26 -9.30 4.52
N VAL A 105 -8.21 -8.87 3.69
CA VAL A 105 -9.54 -9.48 3.63
C VAL A 105 -9.75 -10.30 2.35
N SER A 106 -10.72 -11.21 2.36
CA SER A 106 -11.08 -12.02 1.19
C SER A 106 -11.83 -11.21 0.14
N ASP A 107 -11.87 -11.71 -1.10
CA ASP A 107 -12.68 -11.13 -2.17
C ASP A 107 -14.17 -11.09 -1.82
N SER A 108 -14.67 -12.18 -1.22
CA SER A 108 -16.07 -12.24 -0.77
C SER A 108 -16.39 -11.18 0.27
N PHE A 109 -15.43 -10.90 1.17
CA PHE A 109 -15.60 -9.80 2.14
C PHE A 109 -15.71 -8.44 1.43
N LEU A 110 -14.82 -8.15 0.48
CA LEU A 110 -14.88 -6.88 -0.29
C LEU A 110 -16.17 -6.75 -1.09
N ASP A 111 -16.61 -7.85 -1.72
CA ASP A 111 -17.87 -7.87 -2.48
C ASP A 111 -19.08 -7.61 -1.57
N ASP A 112 -19.11 -8.20 -0.39
CA ASP A 112 -20.19 -7.98 0.59
C ASP A 112 -20.12 -6.58 1.20
N PHE A 113 -18.92 -6.08 1.50
CA PHE A 113 -18.71 -4.72 1.98
C PHE A 113 -19.25 -3.68 0.99
N THR A 114 -18.88 -3.79 -0.29
CA THR A 114 -19.32 -2.84 -1.32
C THR A 114 -20.82 -2.90 -1.62
N LYS A 115 -21.50 -4.02 -1.32
CA LYS A 115 -22.96 -4.14 -1.42
C LYS A 115 -23.68 -3.61 -0.18
N LYS A 116 -23.05 -3.73 0.98
CA LYS A 116 -23.66 -3.36 2.27
C LYS A 116 -23.83 -1.86 2.44
N TYR A 117 -22.89 -1.07 1.96
CA TYR A 117 -22.87 0.37 2.19
C TYR A 117 -23.25 1.15 0.92
N THR A 118 -24.22 2.07 1.06
CA THR A 118 -24.60 2.99 -0.01
C THR A 118 -23.73 4.22 0.05
N LYS A 119 -23.04 4.53 -1.06
CA LYS A 119 -22.21 5.72 -1.19
C LYS A 119 -23.03 7.00 -1.19
N LYS A 120 -22.56 8.02 -0.46
CA LYS A 120 -23.17 9.35 -0.31
C LYS A 120 -22.16 10.41 -0.73
N LEU A 121 -22.66 11.57 -1.17
CA LEU A 121 -21.82 12.74 -1.39
C LEU A 121 -21.17 13.16 -0.07
N GLU A 122 -19.99 12.67 0.14
CA GLU A 122 -19.16 12.92 1.32
C GLU A 122 -17.71 12.70 0.94
N VAL A 123 -16.83 13.52 1.46
CA VAL A 123 -15.36 13.31 1.36
C VAL A 123 -14.82 12.92 2.74
N SER A 124 -14.03 11.85 2.76
CA SER A 124 -13.32 11.45 3.97
C SER A 124 -11.84 11.81 3.89
N PHE A 125 -11.27 12.11 5.03
CA PHE A 125 -9.87 12.46 5.21
C PHE A 125 -9.28 11.61 6.34
N LEU A 126 -8.06 11.14 6.15
CA LEU A 126 -7.33 10.41 7.17
C LEU A 126 -5.96 11.05 7.38
N SER A 127 -5.67 11.47 8.60
CA SER A 127 -4.36 11.97 8.99
C SER A 127 -3.80 11.19 10.17
N GLY A 128 -2.50 11.32 10.40
CA GLY A 128 -1.79 10.78 11.56
C GLY A 128 -0.84 11.84 12.13
N ILE A 129 -0.18 11.52 13.23
CA ILE A 129 0.72 12.44 13.93
C ILE A 129 2.11 12.56 13.32
N LYS A 130 2.48 11.66 12.39
CA LYS A 130 3.81 11.66 11.78
C LYS A 130 4.05 12.93 10.97
N ASN A 131 5.30 13.43 11.01
CA ASN A 131 5.73 14.64 10.29
C ASN A 131 7.15 14.48 9.72
N LEU A 132 7.49 13.30 9.21
CA LEU A 132 8.85 12.96 8.75
C LEU A 132 9.07 13.33 7.28
N VAL A 133 8.12 13.03 6.42
CA VAL A 133 8.22 13.15 4.96
C VAL A 133 7.18 14.12 4.40
N GLU A 134 7.30 14.45 3.12
CA GLU A 134 6.46 15.44 2.44
C GLU A 134 4.96 15.16 2.59
N GLY A 135 4.53 13.94 2.31
CA GLY A 135 3.14 13.56 2.42
C GLY A 135 2.59 13.59 3.86
N HIS A 136 3.44 13.37 4.87
CA HIS A 136 3.04 13.59 6.26
C HIS A 136 2.71 15.06 6.51
N LYS A 137 3.59 15.98 6.05
CA LYS A 137 3.41 17.42 6.19
C LYS A 137 2.16 17.89 5.44
N LEU A 138 1.98 17.41 4.21
CA LEU A 138 0.82 17.74 3.40
C LEU A 138 -0.49 17.32 4.10
N ARG A 139 -0.57 16.11 4.68
CA ARG A 139 -1.75 15.68 5.45
C ARG A 139 -2.02 16.57 6.67
N GLN A 140 -0.98 17.05 7.37
CA GLN A 140 -1.15 17.99 8.47
C GLN A 140 -1.68 19.36 8.02
N GLU A 141 -1.25 19.83 6.86
CA GLU A 141 -1.75 21.07 6.27
C GLU A 141 -3.21 20.91 5.77
N ILE A 142 -3.53 19.79 5.14
CA ILE A 142 -4.90 19.46 4.72
C ILE A 142 -5.83 19.44 5.93
N TYR A 143 -5.40 18.90 7.06
CA TYR A 143 -6.22 18.89 8.27
C TYR A 143 -6.60 20.29 8.73
N LYS A 144 -5.73 21.30 8.54
CA LYS A 144 -5.97 22.70 8.96
C LYS A 144 -6.98 23.44 8.08
N ILE A 145 -7.28 22.95 6.88
CA ILE A 145 -8.19 23.63 5.94
C ILE A 145 -9.65 23.15 6.06
N GLY A 146 -9.98 22.38 7.10
CA GLY A 146 -11.30 21.79 7.27
C GLY A 146 -12.46 22.78 7.10
N ASP A 147 -12.31 24.01 7.57
CA ASP A 147 -13.34 25.05 7.45
C ASP A 147 -13.56 25.55 6.02
N LYS A 148 -12.59 25.34 5.13
CA LYS A 148 -12.71 25.72 3.72
C LYS A 148 -13.45 24.68 2.87
N ILE A 149 -13.68 23.50 3.40
CA ILE A 149 -14.41 22.43 2.73
C ILE A 149 -15.90 22.57 3.03
N THR A 150 -16.71 22.77 2.01
CA THR A 150 -18.15 23.10 2.12
C THR A 150 -19.08 21.92 1.93
N ILE A 151 -18.65 20.84 1.28
CA ILE A 151 -19.45 19.61 1.15
C ILE A 151 -19.42 18.78 2.43
N PRO A 152 -20.33 17.80 2.62
CA PRO A 152 -20.26 16.86 3.72
C PRO A 152 -18.90 16.17 3.81
N LYS A 153 -18.31 16.14 4.99
CA LYS A 153 -16.96 15.63 5.21
C LYS A 153 -16.84 14.87 6.51
N LYS A 154 -15.90 13.89 6.52
CA LYS A 154 -15.49 13.18 7.73
C LYS A 154 -13.98 13.25 7.89
N TRP A 155 -13.54 13.62 9.09
CA TRP A 155 -12.14 13.64 9.47
C TRP A 155 -11.85 12.48 10.40
N PHE A 156 -10.83 11.72 10.08
CA PHE A 156 -10.33 10.64 10.92
C PHE A 156 -8.89 10.90 11.31
N HIS A 157 -8.57 10.60 12.56
CA HIS A 157 -7.22 10.70 13.08
C HIS A 157 -6.79 9.38 13.70
N THR A 158 -5.61 8.87 13.31
CA THR A 158 -5.19 7.51 13.64
C THR A 158 -5.07 7.19 15.12
N LEU A 159 -4.89 8.18 16.00
CA LEU A 159 -4.81 7.97 17.45
C LEU A 159 -6.15 8.20 18.17
N GLU A 160 -7.03 9.03 17.61
CA GLU A 160 -8.27 9.44 18.25
C GLU A 160 -9.45 8.56 17.81
N ASP A 161 -9.51 8.26 16.50
CA ASP A 161 -10.65 7.59 15.90
C ASP A 161 -10.48 6.08 15.75
N PHE A 162 -9.27 5.56 15.77
CA PHE A 162 -8.97 4.13 15.64
C PHE A 162 -8.62 3.49 16.98
N ASN A 163 -9.38 3.81 18.01
CA ASN A 163 -9.31 3.15 19.30
C ASN A 163 -10.22 1.91 19.34
N GLN A 164 -10.09 1.10 20.39
CA GLN A 164 -10.84 -0.15 20.56
C GLN A 164 -12.36 0.07 20.46
N GLU A 165 -12.88 1.15 21.06
CA GLU A 165 -14.31 1.46 21.09
C GLU A 165 -14.88 1.77 19.70
N ASN A 166 -14.15 2.55 18.89
CA ASN A 166 -14.57 2.89 17.53
C ASN A 166 -14.44 1.69 16.60
N TYR A 167 -13.48 0.81 16.85
CA TYR A 167 -13.35 -0.45 16.16
C TYR A 167 -14.59 -1.35 16.37
N GLU A 168 -15.04 -1.52 17.59
CA GLU A 168 -16.23 -2.33 17.94
C GLU A 168 -17.52 -1.79 17.31
N LYS A 169 -17.62 -0.48 17.05
CA LYS A 169 -18.78 0.16 16.43
C LYS A 169 -18.88 -0.02 14.92
N GLY A 170 -17.81 -0.32 14.22
CA GLY A 170 -17.83 -0.35 12.76
C GLY A 170 -16.80 -1.24 12.10
N GLY A 171 -15.91 -1.80 12.86
CA GLY A 171 -14.83 -2.60 12.34
C GLY A 171 -15.26 -4.01 11.97
N VAL A 172 -14.92 -4.43 10.78
CA VAL A 172 -14.93 -5.84 10.38
C VAL A 172 -13.50 -6.14 9.94
N GLY A 173 -12.89 -7.11 10.53
CA GLY A 173 -11.50 -7.44 10.34
C GLY A 173 -10.95 -7.92 11.68
N ARG A 174 -9.66 -8.02 11.81
CA ARG A 174 -9.07 -8.47 13.07
C ARG A 174 -9.27 -7.41 14.15
N PRO A 175 -9.76 -7.78 15.33
CA PRO A 175 -9.97 -6.85 16.45
C PRO A 175 -8.68 -6.14 16.91
N ASP A 176 -7.53 -6.67 16.55
CA ASP A 176 -6.20 -6.21 16.91
C ASP A 176 -5.51 -5.40 15.79
N SER A 177 -6.19 -5.20 14.64
CA SER A 177 -5.63 -4.53 13.49
C SER A 177 -6.20 -3.12 13.30
N ILE A 178 -5.33 -2.11 13.36
CA ILE A 178 -5.66 -0.73 12.96
C ILE A 178 -6.22 -0.65 11.53
N TRP A 179 -5.87 -1.60 10.67
CA TRP A 179 -6.31 -1.69 9.29
C TRP A 179 -7.79 -2.02 9.18
N GLY A 180 -8.30 -2.91 10.03
CA GLY A 180 -9.73 -3.21 10.11
C GLY A 180 -10.56 -1.99 10.47
N ALA A 181 -10.08 -1.13 11.36
CA ALA A 181 -10.76 0.10 11.73
C ALA A 181 -10.81 1.14 10.61
N LYS A 182 -9.81 1.19 9.73
CA LYS A 182 -9.76 2.15 8.61
C LYS A 182 -10.95 2.05 7.65
N GLN A 183 -11.63 0.91 7.56
CA GLN A 183 -12.79 0.78 6.68
C GLN A 183 -13.89 1.82 6.95
N ILE A 184 -14.01 2.35 8.17
CA ILE A 184 -14.99 3.40 8.50
C ILE A 184 -14.80 4.68 7.68
N CYS A 185 -13.56 4.96 7.23
CA CYS A 185 -13.25 6.10 6.37
C CYS A 185 -13.94 5.98 5.01
N TYR A 186 -14.18 4.76 4.55
CA TYR A 186 -14.59 4.46 3.18
C TYR A 186 -16.05 3.99 3.05
N GLN A 187 -16.69 3.57 4.15
CA GLN A 187 -17.97 2.87 4.12
C GLN A 187 -19.04 3.57 3.28
N GLU A 188 -19.27 4.84 3.53
CA GLU A 188 -20.34 5.61 2.89
C GLU A 188 -19.81 6.75 2.01
N SER A 189 -18.53 7.09 2.09
CA SER A 189 -17.95 8.22 1.37
C SER A 189 -17.78 7.90 -0.11
N MET A 190 -18.30 8.75 -0.99
CA MET A 190 -18.02 8.68 -2.44
C MET A 190 -16.56 8.99 -2.74
N PHE A 191 -15.94 9.86 -1.96
CA PHE A 191 -14.59 10.36 -2.19
C PHE A 191 -13.73 10.25 -0.94
N HIS A 192 -12.43 10.04 -1.13
CA HIS A 192 -11.43 10.00 -0.06
C HIS A 192 -10.17 10.74 -0.48
N VAL A 193 -9.65 11.60 0.38
CA VAL A 193 -8.36 12.26 0.12
C VAL A 193 -7.22 11.32 0.53
N ALA A 194 -6.59 10.73 -0.47
CA ALA A 194 -5.50 9.78 -0.31
C ALA A 194 -4.16 10.47 -0.64
N VAL A 195 -3.31 10.64 0.37
CA VAL A 195 -2.00 11.27 0.24
C VAL A 195 -0.93 10.27 0.63
N GLU A 196 -0.05 9.93 -0.30
CA GLU A 196 1.08 9.04 -0.05
C GLU A 196 2.16 9.72 0.83
N ASN A 197 3.12 8.95 1.31
CA ASN A 197 4.23 9.49 2.09
C ASN A 197 5.19 10.30 1.21
N VAL A 198 5.39 9.86 -0.03
CA VAL A 198 6.20 10.52 -1.05
C VAL A 198 5.50 10.47 -2.40
N ASN A 199 5.83 11.39 -3.30
CA ASN A 199 5.38 11.40 -4.68
C ASN A 199 6.50 10.84 -5.57
N GLN A 200 6.49 9.52 -5.79
CA GLN A 200 7.52 8.81 -6.53
C GLN A 200 6.91 7.85 -7.56
N PRO A 201 7.51 7.70 -8.76
CA PRO A 201 7.08 6.69 -9.73
C PRO A 201 7.15 5.28 -9.15
N ASN A 202 6.21 4.42 -9.59
CA ASN A 202 6.11 3.01 -9.22
C ASN A 202 5.81 2.76 -7.72
N TRP A 203 5.55 3.81 -6.93
CA TRP A 203 5.31 3.65 -5.50
C TRP A 203 3.94 4.18 -5.09
N TYR A 204 3.07 3.29 -4.67
CA TYR A 204 1.76 3.56 -4.07
C TYR A 204 1.51 2.57 -2.95
N THR A 205 0.60 2.88 -2.05
CA THR A 205 0.38 2.08 -0.85
C THR A 205 -1.11 1.76 -0.63
N GLU A 206 -1.39 1.19 0.52
CA GLU A 206 -2.76 0.96 0.98
C GLU A 206 -3.64 2.21 0.93
N LYS A 207 -3.07 3.41 0.92
CA LYS A 207 -3.85 4.67 0.98
C LYS A 207 -4.76 4.84 -0.22
N ILE A 208 -4.26 4.57 -1.42
CA ILE A 208 -5.09 4.58 -2.61
C ILE A 208 -5.76 3.21 -2.85
N ALA A 209 -5.06 2.11 -2.51
CA ALA A 209 -5.57 0.77 -2.70
C ALA A 209 -6.85 0.50 -1.88
N ASP A 210 -6.93 0.99 -0.64
CA ASP A 210 -8.12 0.85 0.21
C ASP A 210 -9.31 1.64 -0.34
N ALA A 211 -9.08 2.80 -0.97
CA ALA A 211 -10.13 3.52 -1.68
C ALA A 211 -10.67 2.69 -2.85
N PHE A 212 -9.80 2.11 -3.68
CA PHE A 212 -10.23 1.22 -4.78
C PHE A 212 -11.00 -0.01 -4.27
N ALA A 213 -10.48 -0.66 -3.23
CA ALA A 213 -11.08 -1.86 -2.64
C ALA A 213 -12.49 -1.62 -2.07
N THR A 214 -12.83 -0.40 -1.77
CA THR A 214 -14.11 0.01 -1.22
C THR A 214 -15.00 0.76 -2.20
N LYS A 215 -14.59 0.84 -3.48
CA LYS A 215 -15.28 1.61 -4.53
C LYS A 215 -15.46 3.08 -4.15
N THR A 216 -14.49 3.65 -3.44
CA THR A 216 -14.40 5.06 -3.12
C THR A 216 -13.45 5.73 -4.10
N VAL A 217 -13.82 6.87 -4.68
CA VAL A 217 -12.94 7.60 -5.61
C VAL A 217 -11.84 8.32 -4.82
N PRO A 218 -10.56 8.01 -5.06
CA PRO A 218 -9.48 8.72 -4.42
C PRO A 218 -9.27 10.10 -5.05
N ILE A 219 -9.14 11.13 -4.19
CA ILE A 219 -8.56 12.42 -4.53
C ILE A 219 -7.10 12.32 -4.11
N TYR A 220 -6.20 12.19 -5.07
CA TYR A 220 -4.92 11.54 -4.89
C TYR A 220 -3.71 12.44 -5.09
N TRP A 221 -2.78 12.37 -4.15
CA TRP A 221 -1.42 12.87 -4.27
C TRP A 221 -0.44 11.73 -3.98
N GLY A 222 0.39 11.36 -4.97
CA GLY A 222 1.33 10.24 -4.85
C GLY A 222 1.80 9.75 -6.21
N CYS A 223 1.90 8.45 -6.41
CA CYS A 223 2.46 7.80 -7.59
C CYS A 223 1.99 8.43 -8.92
N PRO A 224 2.90 9.08 -9.68
CA PRO A 224 2.51 9.81 -10.89
C PRO A 224 2.14 8.88 -12.05
N ASN A 225 2.70 7.68 -12.10
CA ASN A 225 2.52 6.70 -13.19
C ASN A 225 1.67 5.49 -12.79
N ILE A 226 0.69 5.67 -11.90
CA ILE A 226 -0.12 4.56 -11.39
C ILE A 226 -0.92 3.84 -12.49
N SER A 227 -1.23 4.52 -13.59
CA SER A 227 -1.88 3.91 -14.76
C SER A 227 -0.99 2.88 -15.46
N GLU A 228 0.31 3.06 -15.45
CA GLU A 228 1.27 2.09 -15.98
C GLU A 228 1.31 0.81 -15.12
N LEU A 229 0.80 0.89 -13.91
CA LEU A 229 0.73 -0.22 -12.95
C LEU A 229 -0.63 -0.96 -13.02
N GLY A 230 -1.46 -0.64 -14.02
CA GLY A 230 -2.69 -1.35 -14.34
C GLY A 230 -3.98 -0.69 -13.84
N TYR A 231 -3.90 0.45 -13.14
CA TYR A 231 -5.08 1.19 -12.68
C TYR A 231 -5.56 2.20 -13.72
N ASP A 232 -6.86 2.46 -13.77
CA ASP A 232 -7.45 3.47 -14.67
C ASP A 232 -7.44 4.85 -14.00
N ASP A 233 -6.64 5.78 -14.56
CA ASP A 233 -6.56 7.17 -14.09
C ASP A 233 -7.91 7.93 -14.14
N LYS A 234 -8.86 7.50 -14.98
CA LYS A 234 -10.20 8.10 -15.01
C LYS A 234 -11.00 7.82 -13.72
N GLY A 235 -10.56 6.85 -12.92
CA GLY A 235 -11.09 6.55 -11.59
C GLY A 235 -10.36 7.29 -10.47
N ILE A 236 -9.49 8.25 -10.78
CA ILE A 236 -8.63 8.98 -9.84
C ILE A 236 -8.76 10.49 -10.09
N ILE A 237 -8.96 11.27 -9.04
CA ILE A 237 -8.92 12.73 -9.13
C ILE A 237 -7.58 13.18 -8.55
N ARG A 238 -6.72 13.81 -9.35
CA ARG A 238 -5.39 14.25 -8.88
C ARG A 238 -5.42 15.69 -8.41
N PHE A 239 -4.54 16.03 -7.49
CA PHE A 239 -4.25 17.40 -7.06
C PHE A 239 -2.77 17.56 -6.76
N GLU A 240 -2.25 18.78 -6.94
CA GLU A 240 -0.85 19.13 -6.67
C GLU A 240 -0.73 20.15 -5.51
N THR A 241 -1.75 21.00 -5.33
CA THR A 241 -1.74 22.04 -4.31
C THR A 241 -2.97 22.00 -3.43
N ILE A 242 -2.85 22.59 -2.24
CA ILE A 242 -3.99 22.69 -1.29
C ILE A 242 -5.14 23.52 -1.86
N ASP A 243 -4.85 24.58 -2.58
CA ASP A 243 -5.87 25.42 -3.21
C ASP A 243 -6.61 24.65 -4.31
N GLU A 244 -5.89 23.87 -5.10
CA GLU A 244 -6.50 22.95 -6.07
C GLU A 244 -7.37 21.90 -5.37
N LEU A 245 -6.88 21.26 -4.31
CA LEU A 245 -7.67 20.31 -3.50
C LEU A 245 -8.97 20.93 -3.00
N ILE A 246 -8.93 22.15 -2.46
CA ILE A 246 -10.13 22.85 -1.97
C ILE A 246 -11.13 23.06 -3.11
N ASN A 247 -10.67 23.52 -4.27
CA ASN A 247 -11.51 23.76 -5.43
C ASN A 247 -12.14 22.45 -5.95
N ILE A 248 -11.32 21.40 -6.08
CA ILE A 248 -11.78 20.06 -6.48
C ILE A 248 -12.88 19.58 -5.51
N VAL A 249 -12.57 19.51 -4.21
CA VAL A 249 -13.49 18.95 -3.22
C VAL A 249 -14.82 19.72 -3.21
N ASN A 250 -14.78 21.05 -3.23
CA ASN A 250 -16.00 21.87 -3.20
C ASN A 250 -16.81 21.82 -4.50
N SER A 251 -16.25 21.32 -5.60
CA SER A 251 -16.95 21.14 -6.89
C SER A 251 -17.56 19.74 -7.07
N LEU A 252 -17.28 18.79 -6.15
CA LEU A 252 -17.75 17.41 -6.26
C LEU A 252 -19.28 17.31 -6.16
N THR A 253 -19.83 16.43 -6.96
CA THR A 253 -21.25 16.10 -6.96
C THR A 253 -21.45 14.58 -6.99
N PRO A 254 -22.65 14.06 -6.70
CA PRO A 254 -22.95 12.65 -6.92
C PRO A 254 -22.75 12.22 -8.37
N GLU A 255 -23.02 13.12 -9.32
CA GLU A 255 -22.82 12.87 -10.75
C GLU A 255 -21.34 12.67 -11.10
N THR A 256 -20.42 13.43 -10.49
CA THR A 256 -18.97 13.22 -10.61
C THR A 256 -18.62 11.76 -10.30
N TYR A 257 -19.11 11.24 -9.19
CA TYR A 257 -18.88 9.84 -8.80
C TYR A 257 -19.49 8.84 -9.80
N HIS A 258 -20.74 9.07 -10.21
CA HIS A 258 -21.44 8.14 -11.10
C HIS A 258 -20.84 8.10 -12.52
N ASN A 259 -20.27 9.21 -13.00
CA ASN A 259 -19.56 9.26 -14.27
C ASN A 259 -18.25 8.48 -14.29
N MET A 260 -17.69 8.16 -13.12
CA MET A 260 -16.47 7.37 -12.95
C MET A 260 -16.73 5.88 -12.75
N LYS A 261 -17.98 5.42 -12.85
CA LYS A 261 -18.39 4.05 -12.47
C LYS A 261 -17.57 2.95 -13.13
N GLU A 262 -17.30 3.04 -14.41
CA GLU A 262 -16.54 2.01 -15.15
C GLU A 262 -15.10 1.90 -14.62
N SER A 263 -14.46 3.04 -14.39
CA SER A 263 -13.10 3.13 -13.85
C SER A 263 -13.04 2.69 -12.38
N ILE A 264 -14.07 2.98 -11.59
CA ILE A 264 -14.21 2.48 -10.21
C ILE A 264 -14.25 0.95 -10.21
N GLU A 265 -15.05 0.34 -11.07
CA GLU A 265 -15.14 -1.13 -11.17
C GLU A 265 -13.84 -1.73 -11.69
N HIS A 266 -13.18 -1.11 -12.65
CA HIS A 266 -11.87 -1.53 -13.14
C HIS A 266 -10.85 -1.56 -11.99
N ASN A 267 -10.68 -0.44 -11.28
CA ASN A 267 -9.72 -0.30 -10.19
C ASN A 267 -10.03 -1.24 -9.02
N TYR A 268 -11.30 -1.48 -8.72
CA TYR A 268 -11.73 -2.48 -7.75
C TYR A 268 -11.28 -3.89 -8.12
N ASN A 269 -11.40 -4.28 -9.38
CA ASN A 269 -10.97 -5.60 -9.85
C ASN A 269 -9.44 -5.73 -9.87
N VAL A 270 -8.73 -4.68 -10.25
CA VAL A 270 -7.26 -4.68 -10.23
C VAL A 270 -6.74 -4.86 -8.81
N VAL A 271 -7.25 -4.10 -7.84
CA VAL A 271 -6.75 -4.16 -6.45
C VAL A 271 -6.99 -5.52 -5.80
N LYS A 272 -8.04 -6.24 -6.17
CA LYS A 272 -8.31 -7.61 -5.69
C LYS A 272 -7.21 -8.59 -6.11
N SER A 273 -6.62 -8.41 -7.28
CA SER A 273 -5.51 -9.24 -7.79
C SER A 273 -4.13 -8.74 -7.40
N ASP A 274 -4.02 -7.50 -6.93
CA ASP A 274 -2.75 -6.80 -6.68
C ASP A 274 -2.30 -6.92 -5.21
N ARG A 275 -2.43 -8.11 -4.62
CA ARG A 275 -2.11 -8.36 -3.21
C ARG A 275 -0.64 -8.72 -3.01
N LEU A 276 0.00 -8.10 -2.03
CA LEU A 276 1.41 -8.30 -1.69
C LEU A 276 1.75 -9.78 -1.48
N GLY A 277 1.02 -10.48 -0.64
CA GLY A 277 1.27 -11.90 -0.36
C GLY A 277 1.18 -12.79 -1.60
N SER A 278 0.20 -12.53 -2.46
CA SER A 278 0.04 -13.27 -3.73
C SER A 278 1.17 -13.00 -4.71
N LYS A 279 1.55 -11.73 -4.85
CA LYS A 279 2.67 -11.33 -5.74
C LYS A 279 4.00 -11.90 -5.27
N LEU A 280 4.31 -11.81 -3.99
CA LEU A 280 5.52 -12.42 -3.41
C LEU A 280 5.52 -13.93 -3.62
N THR A 281 4.39 -14.59 -3.38
CA THR A 281 4.27 -16.04 -3.60
C THR A 281 4.54 -16.42 -5.06
N ASN A 282 3.98 -15.68 -6.01
CA ASN A 282 4.21 -15.92 -7.44
C ASN A 282 5.66 -15.64 -7.84
N PHE A 283 6.24 -14.55 -7.36
CA PHE A 283 7.66 -14.25 -7.60
C PHE A 283 8.57 -15.39 -7.16
N PHE A 284 8.39 -15.92 -5.94
CA PHE A 284 9.22 -17.02 -5.45
C PHE A 284 8.93 -18.35 -6.16
N LYS A 285 7.70 -18.62 -6.57
CA LYS A 285 7.38 -19.79 -7.41
C LYS A 285 8.18 -19.79 -8.72
N GLU A 286 8.18 -18.67 -9.42
CA GLU A 286 8.93 -18.53 -10.67
C GLU A 286 10.46 -18.56 -10.43
N THR A 287 10.93 -17.89 -9.38
CA THR A 287 12.34 -17.89 -9.01
C THR A 287 12.87 -19.30 -8.73
N ILE A 288 12.13 -20.10 -7.96
CA ILE A 288 12.47 -21.49 -7.64
C ILE A 288 12.51 -22.33 -8.90
N LYS A 289 11.53 -22.18 -9.79
CA LYS A 289 11.42 -22.91 -11.05
C LYS A 289 12.59 -22.58 -11.98
N VAL A 290 12.90 -21.31 -12.17
CA VAL A 290 13.97 -20.86 -13.08
C VAL A 290 15.34 -21.30 -12.58
N ASN A 291 15.59 -21.26 -11.29
CA ASN A 291 16.89 -21.62 -10.70
C ASN A 291 17.00 -23.10 -10.30
N ASN A 292 15.99 -23.93 -10.57
CA ASN A 292 15.94 -25.36 -10.18
C ASN A 292 16.24 -25.57 -8.68
N LEU A 293 15.73 -24.70 -7.81
CA LEU A 293 15.92 -24.74 -6.35
C LEU A 293 15.08 -25.80 -5.66
#